data_eea4b1d7c88f216bfab349188c5f756c
#
_entry.id   eea4b1d7c88f216bfab349188c5f756c
#
_cell.length_a   1.000
_cell.length_b   1.000
_cell.length_c   1.000
_cell.angle_alpha   90.00
_cell.angle_beta   90.00
_cell.angle_gamma   90.00
#
_symmetry.space_group_name_H-M   'P 1'
#
loop_
_entity.id
_entity.type
_entity.pdbx_description
1 polymer ?
#
loop_
_entity_poly.entity_id
_entity_poly.type
_entity_poly.pdbx_seq_one_letter_code
_entity_poly.pdbx_strand_id
1 'polypeptide(L)'
;PQTLLNLLKGLRNYKHEVLYCGQSTPEALVKTIDEGHVIGKTLANVPQGKRYTEMQTKENEVWMAPYEAKNIYMMLYNNSGKGWNVEQQPMVYLFNEYFGTGMNGIVFQELRETRGLAYNASARYTTPSRVGGTESLQANIISQNDKMMDCVKAFNSIIDEMPQSDKAFELA
;
A
#
# COMPACT_ATOMS: atom_id res chain seq x y z
N PRO A 1 -4.89 10.25 -23.63
CA PRO A 1 -5.38 11.36 -22.80
C PRO A 1 -6.89 11.60 -22.97
N GLN A 2 -7.40 11.65 -24.24
CA GLN A 2 -8.82 11.94 -24.48
C GLN A 2 -9.78 10.88 -23.91
N THR A 3 -9.42 9.61 -23.99
CA THR A 3 -10.21 8.51 -23.43
C THR A 3 -10.39 8.66 -21.92
N LEU A 4 -9.32 9.00 -21.19
CA LEU A 4 -9.35 9.27 -19.75
C LEU A 4 -10.22 10.48 -19.43
N LEU A 5 -10.09 11.55 -20.20
CA LEU A 5 -10.88 12.76 -20.02
C LEU A 5 -12.39 12.49 -20.24
N ASN A 6 -12.73 11.70 -21.23
CA ASN A 6 -14.11 11.30 -21.50
C ASN A 6 -14.67 10.42 -20.38
N LEU A 7 -13.84 9.50 -19.84
CA LEU A 7 -14.21 8.67 -18.69
C LEU A 7 -14.51 9.55 -17.46
N LEU A 8 -13.62 10.47 -17.12
CA LEU A 8 -13.80 11.39 -15.98
C LEU A 8 -15.06 12.25 -16.14
N LYS A 9 -15.27 12.83 -17.33
CA LYS A 9 -16.50 13.58 -17.63
C LYS A 9 -17.75 12.73 -17.55
N GLY A 10 -17.64 11.43 -17.84
CA GLY A 10 -18.75 10.48 -17.78
C GLY A 10 -19.19 10.10 -16.37
N LEU A 11 -18.30 10.26 -15.34
CA LEU A 11 -18.60 9.87 -13.97
C LEU A 11 -19.83 10.58 -13.39
N ARG A 12 -20.07 11.82 -13.76
CA ARG A 12 -21.24 12.61 -13.34
C ARG A 12 -22.59 12.04 -13.79
N ASN A 13 -22.59 11.07 -14.69
CA ASN A 13 -23.81 10.43 -15.18
C ASN A 13 -24.24 9.22 -14.35
N TYR A 14 -23.45 8.83 -13.36
CA TYR A 14 -23.76 7.73 -12.46
C TYR A 14 -24.30 8.25 -11.12
N LYS A 15 -25.10 7.41 -10.44
CA LYS A 15 -25.49 7.66 -9.05
C LYS A 15 -24.24 7.79 -8.18
N HIS A 16 -24.18 8.82 -7.38
CA HIS A 16 -23.07 9.11 -6.48
C HIS A 16 -23.56 9.79 -5.22
N GLU A 17 -22.71 9.81 -4.22
CA GLU A 17 -22.94 10.48 -2.94
C GLU A 17 -21.84 11.52 -2.73
N VAL A 18 -22.22 12.65 -2.14
CA VAL A 18 -21.27 13.68 -1.70
C VAL A 18 -21.18 13.62 -0.19
N LEU A 19 -19.99 13.32 0.30
CA LEU A 19 -19.69 13.32 1.74
C LEU A 19 -18.88 14.58 2.04
N TYR A 20 -19.34 15.35 3.01
CA TYR A 20 -18.66 16.59 3.41
C TYR A 20 -18.37 16.58 4.91
N CYS A 21 -17.14 16.98 5.25
CA CYS A 21 -16.72 17.28 6.62
C CYS A 21 -15.97 18.61 6.60
N GLY A 22 -16.54 19.65 7.20
CA GLY A 22 -15.95 20.99 7.19
C GLY A 22 -16.82 22.03 7.91
N GLN A 23 -16.49 23.30 7.74
CA GLN A 23 -17.11 24.41 8.46
C GLN A 23 -18.37 25.00 7.81
N SER A 24 -18.65 24.65 6.55
CA SER A 24 -19.85 25.15 5.86
C SER A 24 -21.12 24.52 6.40
N THR A 25 -22.19 25.29 6.47
CA THR A 25 -23.49 24.72 6.82
C THR A 25 -24.02 23.83 5.68
N PRO A 26 -24.93 22.88 5.97
CA PRO A 26 -25.53 22.03 4.93
C PRO A 26 -26.18 22.85 3.80
N GLU A 27 -26.85 23.95 4.12
CA GLU A 27 -27.54 24.81 3.15
C GLU A 27 -26.55 25.52 2.23
N ALA A 28 -25.44 26.03 2.79
CA ALA A 28 -24.38 26.66 2.01
C ALA A 28 -23.68 25.64 1.10
N LEU A 29 -23.47 24.41 1.58
CA LEU A 29 -22.90 23.33 0.79
C LEU A 29 -23.83 22.94 -0.37
N VAL A 30 -25.11 22.71 -0.11
CA VAL A 30 -26.11 22.37 -1.15
C VAL A 30 -26.11 23.45 -2.24
N LYS A 31 -26.15 24.73 -1.86
CA LYS A 31 -26.08 25.84 -2.83
C LYS A 31 -24.83 25.77 -3.71
N THR A 32 -23.66 25.56 -3.11
CA THR A 32 -22.40 25.45 -3.85
C THR A 32 -22.39 24.26 -4.80
N ILE A 33 -22.95 23.11 -4.38
CA ILE A 33 -23.07 21.92 -5.23
C ILE A 33 -24.04 22.20 -6.37
N ASP A 34 -25.19 22.77 -6.13
CA ASP A 34 -26.20 23.06 -7.15
C ASP A 34 -25.68 24.04 -8.22
N GLU A 35 -24.84 25.00 -7.82
CA GLU A 35 -24.21 25.97 -8.73
C GLU A 35 -23.10 25.34 -9.60
N GLY A 36 -22.33 24.39 -9.06
CA GLY A 36 -21.12 23.86 -9.70
C GLY A 36 -21.22 22.42 -10.21
N HIS A 37 -22.12 21.62 -9.66
CA HIS A 37 -22.20 20.19 -9.94
C HIS A 37 -23.35 19.86 -10.91
N VAL A 38 -23.09 20.03 -12.18
CA VAL A 38 -24.08 19.73 -13.22
C VAL A 38 -24.21 18.21 -13.42
N ILE A 39 -25.37 17.66 -13.06
CA ILE A 39 -25.71 16.25 -13.24
C ILE A 39 -26.78 16.07 -14.32
N GLY A 40 -26.82 14.87 -14.90
CA GLY A 40 -27.89 14.51 -15.86
C GLY A 40 -29.26 14.36 -15.17
N LYS A 41 -30.34 14.52 -15.95
CA LYS A 41 -31.72 14.34 -15.44
C LYS A 41 -31.98 12.92 -14.90
N THR A 42 -31.29 11.92 -15.43
CA THR A 42 -31.39 10.51 -15.03
C THR A 42 -29.98 9.97 -14.81
N LEU A 43 -29.71 9.49 -13.60
CA LEU A 43 -28.43 8.90 -13.26
C LEU A 43 -28.48 7.39 -13.42
N ALA A 44 -27.49 6.84 -14.11
CA ALA A 44 -27.32 5.41 -14.26
C ALA A 44 -26.83 4.77 -12.94
N ASN A 45 -27.13 3.51 -12.72
CA ASN A 45 -26.53 2.75 -11.62
C ASN A 45 -25.04 2.59 -11.90
N VAL A 46 -24.25 2.65 -10.82
CA VAL A 46 -22.81 2.36 -10.91
C VAL A 46 -22.60 0.93 -11.39
N PRO A 47 -21.77 0.70 -12.42
CA PRO A 47 -21.47 -0.65 -12.87
C PRO A 47 -20.87 -1.48 -11.72
N GLN A 48 -21.24 -2.75 -11.68
CA GLN A 48 -20.68 -3.65 -10.69
C GLN A 48 -19.18 -3.83 -10.94
N GLY A 49 -18.35 -3.48 -9.97
CA GLY A 49 -16.89 -3.65 -10.05
C GLY A 49 -16.50 -5.13 -10.04
N LYS A 50 -15.44 -5.47 -10.76
CA LYS A 50 -14.80 -6.77 -10.62
C LYS A 50 -14.11 -6.85 -9.26
N ARG A 51 -14.44 -7.88 -8.48
CA ARG A 51 -13.73 -8.20 -7.26
C ARG A 51 -12.65 -9.22 -7.59
N TYR A 52 -11.42 -8.91 -7.23
CA TYR A 52 -10.31 -9.84 -7.31
C TYR A 52 -10.09 -10.43 -5.91
N THR A 53 -9.85 -11.72 -5.85
CA THR A 53 -9.42 -12.40 -4.61
C THR A 53 -7.91 -12.25 -4.53
N GLU A 54 -7.44 -11.87 -3.35
CA GLU A 54 -6.00 -11.78 -3.08
C GLU A 54 -5.38 -13.17 -3.21
N MET A 55 -4.22 -13.23 -3.84
CA MET A 55 -3.49 -14.48 -4.01
C MET A 55 -2.87 -14.90 -2.68
N GLN A 56 -3.12 -16.14 -2.27
CA GLN A 56 -2.48 -16.73 -1.10
C GLN A 56 -1.14 -17.35 -1.51
N THR A 57 -0.13 -17.16 -0.67
CA THR A 57 1.19 -17.78 -0.83
C THR A 57 1.12 -19.22 -0.33
N LYS A 58 1.28 -20.17 -1.23
CA LYS A 58 1.25 -21.62 -0.90
C LYS A 58 2.65 -22.20 -0.76
N GLU A 59 3.60 -21.70 -1.53
CA GLU A 59 4.98 -22.12 -1.60
C GLU A 59 5.88 -20.95 -1.97
N ASN A 60 7.18 -21.14 -1.84
CA ASN A 60 8.15 -20.12 -2.24
C ASN A 60 8.32 -20.15 -3.77
N GLU A 61 7.97 -19.04 -4.40
CA GLU A 61 8.13 -18.86 -5.85
C GLU A 61 8.98 -17.61 -6.12
N VAL A 62 9.79 -17.67 -7.18
CA VAL A 62 10.56 -16.52 -7.65
C VAL A 62 10.21 -16.24 -9.10
N TRP A 63 9.62 -15.07 -9.32
CA TRP A 63 9.25 -14.58 -10.65
C TRP A 63 10.27 -13.54 -11.11
N MET A 64 10.86 -13.73 -12.28
CA MET A 64 11.81 -12.79 -12.86
C MET A 64 11.30 -12.24 -14.18
N ALA A 65 11.27 -10.91 -14.30
CA ALA A 65 11.02 -10.21 -15.54
C ALA A 65 12.32 -9.50 -15.98
N PRO A 66 12.94 -9.87 -17.09
CA PRO A 66 14.14 -9.20 -17.59
C PRO A 66 13.80 -7.74 -17.94
N TYR A 67 14.64 -6.82 -17.49
CA TYR A 67 14.50 -5.41 -17.81
C TYR A 67 15.90 -4.76 -17.88
N GLU A 68 16.16 -3.97 -18.91
CA GLU A 68 17.41 -3.22 -19.04
C GLU A 68 17.46 -2.06 -18.03
N ALA A 69 17.89 -2.34 -16.82
CA ALA A 69 18.10 -1.35 -15.77
C ALA A 69 19.39 -1.64 -15.00
N LYS A 70 19.95 -0.59 -14.40
CA LYS A 70 21.14 -0.70 -13.53
C LYS A 70 20.80 -1.30 -12.17
N ASN A 71 19.53 -1.21 -11.77
CA ASN A 71 19.04 -1.68 -10.48
C ASN A 71 18.03 -2.81 -10.67
N ILE A 72 18.02 -3.73 -9.71
CA ILE A 72 16.96 -4.71 -9.55
C ILE A 72 15.91 -4.14 -8.60
N TYR A 73 14.65 -4.31 -8.99
CA TYR A 73 13.48 -4.04 -8.15
C TYR A 73 12.95 -5.38 -7.65
N MET A 74 13.11 -5.65 -6.37
CA MET A 74 12.57 -6.84 -5.74
C MET A 74 11.30 -6.49 -4.99
N MET A 75 10.26 -7.26 -5.22
CA MET A 75 9.04 -7.26 -4.42
C MET A 75 8.89 -8.62 -3.74
N LEU A 76 8.71 -8.61 -2.43
CA LEU A 76 8.30 -9.77 -1.68
C LEU A 76 6.83 -9.64 -1.34
N TYR A 77 6.10 -10.72 -1.49
CA TYR A 77 4.70 -10.83 -1.11
C TYR A 77 4.47 -12.14 -0.37
N ASN A 78 3.88 -12.04 0.81
CA ASN A 78 3.46 -13.20 1.59
C ASN A 78 2.05 -12.98 2.12
N ASN A 79 1.15 -13.90 1.83
CA ASN A 79 -0.23 -13.90 2.28
C ASN A 79 -0.64 -15.31 2.72
N SER A 80 -0.79 -15.50 4.02
CA SER A 80 -1.17 -16.77 4.60
C SER A 80 -2.67 -17.08 4.53
N GLY A 81 -3.47 -16.19 3.95
CA GLY A 81 -4.93 -16.30 3.96
C GLY A 81 -5.58 -15.85 5.27
N LYS A 82 -4.83 -15.29 6.21
CA LYS A 82 -5.36 -14.78 7.47
C LYS A 82 -6.32 -13.62 7.20
N GLY A 83 -7.52 -13.71 7.70
CA GLY A 83 -8.51 -12.65 7.62
C GLY A 83 -8.18 -11.47 8.53
N TRP A 84 -8.64 -10.28 8.15
CA TRP A 84 -8.44 -9.07 8.92
C TRP A 84 -9.20 -9.07 10.24
N ASN A 85 -8.51 -8.67 11.31
CA ASN A 85 -9.09 -8.39 12.61
C ASN A 85 -8.84 -6.92 12.99
N VAL A 86 -9.92 -6.15 13.12
CA VAL A 86 -9.87 -4.72 13.46
C VAL A 86 -9.20 -4.44 14.81
N GLU A 87 -9.30 -5.35 15.77
CA GLU A 87 -8.69 -5.19 17.10
C GLU A 87 -7.15 -5.19 17.03
N GLN A 88 -6.58 -5.80 16.00
CA GLN A 88 -5.13 -5.82 15.76
C GLN A 88 -4.61 -4.56 15.03
N GLN A 89 -5.49 -3.68 14.59
CA GLN A 89 -5.11 -2.51 13.81
C GLN A 89 -4.06 -1.61 14.50
N PRO A 90 -4.16 -1.28 15.80
CA PRO A 90 -3.14 -0.48 16.48
C PRO A 90 -1.76 -1.17 16.46
N MET A 91 -1.73 -2.49 16.65
CA MET A 91 -0.49 -3.27 16.60
C MET A 91 0.12 -3.28 15.19
N VAL A 92 -0.73 -3.39 14.17
CA VAL A 92 -0.27 -3.32 12.77
C VAL A 92 0.32 -1.96 12.44
N TYR A 93 -0.25 -0.87 12.93
CA TYR A 93 0.32 0.47 12.76
C TYR A 93 1.68 0.58 13.42
N LEU A 94 1.78 0.22 14.69
CA LEU A 94 3.03 0.25 15.45
C LEU A 94 4.10 -0.62 14.77
N PHE A 95 3.74 -1.84 14.37
CA PHE A 95 4.65 -2.72 13.64
C PHE A 95 5.16 -2.07 12.34
N ASN A 96 4.28 -1.49 11.55
CA ASN A 96 4.66 -0.86 10.28
C ASN A 96 5.62 0.31 10.50
N GLU A 97 5.35 1.20 11.45
CA GLU A 97 6.22 2.33 11.75
C GLU A 97 7.59 1.86 12.28
N TYR A 98 7.59 0.90 13.19
CA TYR A 98 8.83 0.34 13.74
C TYR A 98 9.64 -0.44 12.70
N PHE A 99 8.99 -1.36 11.98
CA PHE A 99 9.68 -2.33 11.14
C PHE A 99 10.07 -1.78 9.77
N GLY A 100 9.12 -1.18 9.05
CA GLY A 100 9.32 -1.05 7.63
C GLY A 100 8.90 0.24 6.96
N THR A 101 8.28 1.18 7.67
CA THR A 101 7.80 2.44 7.08
C THR A 101 8.80 3.57 7.32
N GLY A 102 9.10 4.31 6.27
CA GLY A 102 9.93 5.51 6.36
C GLY A 102 11.42 5.25 6.62
N MET A 103 12.15 6.32 6.91
CA MET A 103 13.61 6.28 7.09
C MET A 103 14.04 5.77 8.47
N ASN A 104 13.13 5.72 9.43
CA ASN A 104 13.43 5.27 10.80
C ASN A 104 13.15 3.78 11.00
N GLY A 105 12.40 3.14 10.06
CA GLY A 105 12.08 1.73 10.15
C GLY A 105 13.31 0.82 10.08
N ILE A 106 13.29 -0.29 10.81
CA ILE A 106 14.40 -1.25 10.92
C ILE A 106 14.90 -1.70 9.54
N VAL A 107 13.99 -2.01 8.62
CA VAL A 107 14.36 -2.47 7.27
C VAL A 107 15.19 -1.44 6.51
N PHE A 108 14.80 -0.17 6.58
CA PHE A 108 15.55 0.89 5.92
C PHE A 108 16.90 1.13 6.59
N GLN A 109 16.91 1.21 7.91
CA GLN A 109 18.14 1.43 8.70
C GLN A 109 19.16 0.31 8.47
N GLU A 110 18.74 -0.94 8.49
CA GLU A 110 19.62 -2.08 8.31
C GLU A 110 20.13 -2.23 6.87
N LEU A 111 19.26 -2.15 5.88
CA LEU A 111 19.64 -2.43 4.49
C LEU A 111 20.31 -1.24 3.80
N ARG A 112 19.89 -0.03 4.10
CA ARG A 112 20.43 1.16 3.46
C ARG A 112 21.49 1.85 4.29
N GLU A 113 21.18 2.24 5.53
CA GLU A 113 22.06 3.10 6.33
C GLU A 113 23.25 2.30 6.93
N THR A 114 22.98 1.14 7.51
CA THR A 114 24.01 0.36 8.18
C THR A 114 24.88 -0.43 7.20
N ARG A 115 24.25 -1.11 6.24
CA ARG A 115 24.97 -2.04 5.35
C ARG A 115 25.25 -1.46 3.96
N GLY A 116 24.63 -0.36 3.56
CA GLY A 116 24.80 0.26 2.26
C GLY A 116 24.47 -0.67 1.09
N LEU A 117 23.55 -1.62 1.27
CA LEU A 117 23.19 -2.64 0.29
C LEU A 117 22.09 -2.15 -0.65
N ALA A 118 21.14 -1.37 -0.16
CA ALA A 118 19.98 -0.94 -0.93
C ALA A 118 19.96 0.57 -1.17
N TYR A 119 19.46 0.97 -2.33
CA TYR A 119 19.10 2.36 -2.59
C TYR A 119 17.83 2.75 -1.83
N ASN A 120 16.85 1.84 -1.84
CA ASN A 120 15.63 1.96 -1.06
C ASN A 120 15.21 0.58 -0.54
N ALA A 121 14.69 0.54 0.68
CA ALA A 121 14.17 -0.67 1.29
C ALA A 121 13.00 -0.31 2.19
N SER A 122 11.92 -1.03 2.06
CA SER A 122 10.73 -0.87 2.90
C SER A 122 10.00 -2.19 3.04
N ALA A 123 9.26 -2.34 4.13
CA ALA A 123 8.34 -3.46 4.30
C ALA A 123 7.06 -2.96 4.96
N ARG A 124 5.97 -3.66 4.73
CA ARG A 124 4.68 -3.30 5.30
C ARG A 124 3.80 -4.52 5.48
N TYR A 125 3.22 -4.63 6.65
CA TYR A 125 2.10 -5.51 6.91
C TYR A 125 0.81 -4.80 6.47
N THR A 126 0.15 -5.35 5.47
CA THR A 126 -1.00 -4.73 4.81
C THR A 126 -2.29 -5.40 5.26
N THR A 127 -3.23 -4.60 5.72
CA THR A 127 -4.59 -5.02 6.03
C THR A 127 -5.52 -4.75 4.84
N PRO A 128 -6.51 -5.60 4.59
CA PRO A 128 -7.42 -5.40 3.48
C PRO A 128 -8.31 -4.17 3.70
N SER A 129 -8.66 -3.48 2.64
CA SER A 129 -9.57 -2.33 2.67
C SER A 129 -11.06 -2.74 2.75
N ARG A 130 -11.36 -4.03 2.74
CA ARG A 130 -12.73 -4.56 2.71
C ARG A 130 -12.87 -5.79 3.58
N VAL A 131 -14.06 -5.97 4.15
CA VAL A 131 -14.43 -7.17 4.89
C VAL A 131 -14.32 -8.41 3.98
N GLY A 132 -13.71 -9.47 4.49
CA GLY A 132 -13.47 -10.72 3.76
C GLY A 132 -12.19 -10.76 2.94
N GLY A 133 -11.41 -9.68 2.91
CA GLY A 133 -10.04 -9.70 2.39
C GLY A 133 -9.05 -10.30 3.40
N THR A 134 -7.84 -10.55 2.96
CA THR A 134 -6.76 -11.16 3.76
C THR A 134 -5.59 -10.21 3.97
N GLU A 135 -4.85 -10.44 5.03
CA GLU A 135 -3.65 -9.69 5.39
C GLU A 135 -2.44 -10.20 4.60
N SER A 136 -1.48 -9.31 4.34
CA SER A 136 -0.24 -9.69 3.65
C SER A 136 0.97 -8.90 4.16
N LEU A 137 2.14 -9.56 4.18
CA LEU A 137 3.42 -8.88 4.33
C LEU A 137 3.98 -8.59 2.94
N GLN A 138 4.38 -7.36 2.72
CA GLN A 138 4.99 -6.92 1.47
C GLN A 138 6.31 -6.21 1.77
N ALA A 139 7.34 -6.45 0.95
CA ALA A 139 8.57 -5.70 1.01
C ALA A 139 9.00 -5.27 -0.39
N ASN A 140 9.63 -4.10 -0.46
CA ASN A 140 10.19 -3.55 -1.69
C ASN A 140 11.64 -3.17 -1.43
N ILE A 141 12.55 -3.74 -2.23
CA ILE A 141 13.98 -3.48 -2.15
C ILE A 141 14.49 -3.10 -3.53
N ILE A 142 15.17 -1.97 -3.60
CA ILE A 142 15.84 -1.50 -4.83
C ILE A 142 17.33 -1.51 -4.56
N SER A 143 18.06 -2.29 -5.34
CA SER A 143 19.50 -2.44 -5.17
C SER A 143 20.22 -2.66 -6.52
N GLN A 144 21.53 -2.51 -6.50
CA GLN A 144 22.38 -2.87 -7.64
C GLN A 144 22.36 -4.38 -7.86
N ASN A 145 22.63 -4.79 -9.11
CA ASN A 145 22.54 -6.19 -9.51
C ASN A 145 23.46 -7.11 -8.70
N ASP A 146 24.67 -6.65 -8.41
CA ASP A 146 25.69 -7.37 -7.65
C ASP A 146 25.40 -7.45 -6.13
N LYS A 147 24.54 -6.57 -5.60
CA LYS A 147 24.20 -6.50 -4.17
C LYS A 147 22.84 -7.13 -3.82
N MET A 148 22.01 -7.44 -4.82
CA MET A 148 20.64 -7.90 -4.55
C MET A 148 20.59 -9.17 -3.71
N MET A 149 21.47 -10.14 -3.95
CA MET A 149 21.48 -11.37 -3.16
C MET A 149 21.89 -11.14 -1.70
N ASP A 150 22.75 -10.16 -1.46
CA ASP A 150 23.10 -9.76 -0.08
C ASP A 150 21.96 -9.01 0.59
N CYS A 151 21.17 -8.22 -0.16
CA CYS A 151 19.91 -7.63 0.33
C CYS A 151 18.93 -8.73 0.77
N VAL A 152 18.73 -9.76 -0.05
CA VAL A 152 17.82 -10.88 0.27
C VAL A 152 18.26 -11.59 1.56
N LYS A 153 19.54 -11.93 1.68
CA LYS A 153 20.10 -12.56 2.88
C LYS A 153 19.93 -11.69 4.11
N ALA A 154 20.25 -10.40 4.00
CA ALA A 154 20.13 -9.45 5.09
C ALA A 154 18.66 -9.24 5.49
N PHE A 155 17.73 -9.16 4.54
CA PHE A 155 16.32 -9.03 4.82
C PHE A 155 15.75 -10.28 5.52
N ASN A 156 16.13 -11.48 5.10
CA ASN A 156 15.75 -12.72 5.79
C ASN A 156 16.29 -12.75 7.22
N SER A 157 17.56 -12.36 7.42
CA SER A 157 18.15 -12.25 8.77
C SER A 157 17.38 -11.29 9.67
N ILE A 158 16.88 -10.15 9.12
CA ILE A 158 16.07 -9.20 9.88
C ILE A 158 14.70 -9.80 10.25
N ILE A 159 14.11 -10.64 9.38
CA ILE A 159 12.85 -11.33 9.69
C ILE A 159 13.06 -12.40 10.75
N ASP A 160 14.12 -13.19 10.62
CA ASP A 160 14.42 -14.29 11.54
C ASP A 160 14.81 -13.78 12.94
N GLU A 161 15.57 -12.69 12.96
CA GLU A 161 16.09 -12.07 14.19
C GLU A 161 15.93 -10.55 14.11
N MET A 162 14.72 -10.05 14.40
CA MET A 162 14.42 -8.62 14.30
C MET A 162 15.27 -7.81 15.27
N PRO A 163 16.10 -6.86 14.78
CA PRO A 163 16.88 -5.98 15.64
C PRO A 163 16.00 -5.22 16.62
N GLN A 164 16.41 -5.18 17.87
CA GLN A 164 15.73 -4.37 18.89
C GLN A 164 16.35 -2.97 18.94
N SER A 165 15.51 -1.96 18.86
CA SER A 165 15.92 -0.55 18.91
C SER A 165 14.90 0.27 19.69
N ASP A 166 15.24 0.62 20.92
CA ASP A 166 14.39 1.49 21.76
C ASP A 166 14.11 2.81 21.06
N LYS A 167 15.13 3.39 20.42
CA LYS A 167 14.99 4.64 19.66
C LYS A 167 13.98 4.52 18.52
N ALA A 168 14.01 3.44 17.74
CA ALA A 168 13.05 3.23 16.65
C ALA A 168 11.64 2.99 17.20
N PHE A 169 11.54 2.31 18.34
CA PHE A 169 10.25 2.04 18.99
C PHE A 169 9.61 3.31 19.58
N GLU A 170 10.40 4.20 20.17
CA GLU A 170 9.91 5.49 20.68
C GLU A 170 9.49 6.46 19.58
N LEU A 171 9.99 6.29 18.36
CA LEU A 171 9.64 7.10 17.20
C LEU A 171 8.44 6.54 16.41
N ALA A 172 8.07 5.30 16.66
CA ALA A 172 6.94 4.64 16.02
C ALA A 172 5.60 4.98 16.69
#